data_b56db63308393bb4bd6251aa80084c2f
#
_entry.id   b56db63308393bb4bd6251aa80084c2f
#
_cell.length_a   1.000
_cell.length_b   1.000
_cell.length_c   1.000
_cell.angle_alpha   90.00
_cell.angle_beta   90.00
_cell.angle_gamma   90.00
#
_symmetry.space_group_name_H-M   'P 1'
#
loop_
_entity.id
_entity.type
_entity.pdbx_description
1 polymer ?
#
loop_
_entity_poly.entity_id
_entity_poly.type
_entity_poly.pdbx_seq_one_letter_code
_entity_poly.pdbx_strand_id
1 'polypeptide(L)'
;MKERKTFWDRNAGRYDHFMQKDRAAYDEMYELIRPVVKAKTVLELATGTGLIAKHIVNAAAHIEATDASPEMIAEAKRDNRSAKLHFSV
;
A
#
# COMPACT_ATOMS: atom_id res chain seq x y z
N MET A 1 -1.89 -28.83 7.87
CA MET A 1 -0.76 -28.55 6.96
C MET A 1 -0.37 -27.08 7.09
N LYS A 2 0.89 -26.83 7.27
CA LYS A 2 1.37 -25.45 7.35
C LYS A 2 1.43 -24.85 5.96
N GLU A 3 0.87 -23.67 5.82
CA GLU A 3 1.07 -22.90 4.62
C GLU A 3 2.51 -22.44 4.52
N ARG A 4 3.03 -22.51 3.32
CA ARG A 4 4.38 -22.06 3.05
C ARG A 4 4.38 -20.53 2.87
N LYS A 5 5.18 -19.84 3.66
CA LYS A 5 5.33 -18.41 3.50
C LYS A 5 6.07 -18.11 2.20
N THR A 6 5.55 -17.14 1.45
CA THR A 6 6.21 -16.67 0.23
C THR A 6 7.40 -15.77 0.58
N PHE A 7 8.21 -15.46 -0.42
CA PHE A 7 9.28 -14.49 -0.27
C PHE A 7 8.74 -13.15 0.26
N TRP A 8 7.62 -12.69 -0.28
CA TRP A 8 7.02 -11.40 0.10
C TRP A 8 6.52 -11.42 1.54
N ASP A 9 5.95 -12.54 2.00
CA ASP A 9 5.51 -12.68 3.39
C ASP A 9 6.67 -12.50 4.36
N ARG A 10 7.81 -13.14 4.05
CA ARG A 10 8.98 -13.10 4.94
C ARG A 10 9.70 -11.77 4.93
N ASN A 11 9.52 -10.97 3.89
CA ASN A 11 10.27 -9.73 3.69
C ASN A 11 9.41 -8.49 3.73
N ALA A 12 8.17 -8.56 4.27
CA ALA A 12 7.25 -7.43 4.27
C ALA A 12 7.85 -6.17 4.89
N GLY A 13 8.40 -6.26 6.10
CA GLY A 13 9.01 -5.10 6.76
C GLY A 13 10.27 -4.60 6.05
N ARG A 14 11.08 -5.53 5.55
CA ARG A 14 12.28 -5.18 4.80
C ARG A 14 11.96 -4.51 3.47
N TYR A 15 10.91 -4.99 2.81
CA TYR A 15 10.44 -4.40 1.56
C TYR A 15 10.00 -2.95 1.76
N ASP A 16 9.23 -2.68 2.81
CA ASP A 16 8.78 -1.33 3.12
C ASP A 16 9.96 -0.39 3.36
N HIS A 17 10.94 -0.84 4.15
CA HIS A 17 12.14 -0.07 4.42
C HIS A 17 12.92 0.23 3.13
N PHE A 18 13.04 -0.76 2.25
CA PHE A 18 13.72 -0.60 0.97
C PHE A 18 13.03 0.46 0.11
N MET A 19 11.70 0.43 0.05
CA MET A 19 10.93 1.38 -0.73
C MET A 19 11.10 2.82 -0.24
N GLN A 20 11.27 3.01 1.06
CA GLN A 20 11.44 4.35 1.64
C GLN A 20 12.80 4.98 1.33
N LYS A 21 13.80 4.20 0.95
CA LYS A 21 15.11 4.74 0.62
C LYS A 21 15.11 5.65 -0.61
N ASP A 22 14.20 5.42 -1.54
CA ASP A 22 14.10 6.20 -2.77
C ASP A 22 12.98 7.23 -2.67
N ARG A 23 13.01 7.99 -1.60
CA ARG A 23 11.93 8.89 -1.22
C ARG A 23 11.62 9.95 -2.26
N ALA A 24 12.68 10.55 -2.86
CA ALA A 24 12.47 11.64 -3.81
C ALA A 24 11.69 11.17 -5.05
N ALA A 25 12.03 9.98 -5.57
CA ALA A 25 11.33 9.43 -6.72
C ALA A 25 9.87 9.09 -6.38
N TYR A 26 9.62 8.55 -5.18
CA TYR A 26 8.27 8.25 -4.75
C TYR A 26 7.44 9.52 -4.52
N ASP A 27 8.03 10.55 -3.92
CA ASP A 27 7.33 11.82 -3.73
C ASP A 27 6.89 12.42 -5.06
N GLU A 28 7.75 12.37 -6.07
CA GLU A 28 7.42 12.82 -7.42
C GLU A 28 6.28 12.00 -8.02
N MET A 29 6.31 10.69 -7.83
CA MET A 29 5.24 9.80 -8.30
C MET A 29 3.91 10.14 -7.63
N TYR A 30 3.90 10.41 -6.31
CA TYR A 30 2.68 10.78 -5.61
C TYR A 30 2.10 12.07 -6.16
N GLU A 31 2.94 13.05 -6.48
CA GLU A 31 2.49 14.31 -7.08
C GLU A 31 1.80 14.09 -8.43
N LEU A 32 2.28 13.10 -9.21
CA LEU A 32 1.69 12.76 -10.49
C LEU A 32 0.37 12.00 -10.33
N ILE A 33 0.26 11.16 -9.30
CA ILE A 33 -0.91 10.31 -9.08
C ILE A 33 -2.07 11.07 -8.45
N ARG A 34 -1.81 11.96 -7.50
CA ARG A 34 -2.86 12.65 -6.75
C ARG A 34 -3.94 13.29 -7.62
N PRO A 35 -3.59 14.06 -8.68
CA PRO A 35 -4.62 14.64 -9.53
C PRO A 35 -5.47 13.59 -10.26
N VAL A 36 -4.86 12.45 -10.60
CA VAL A 36 -5.55 11.36 -11.32
C VAL A 36 -6.61 10.71 -10.44
N VAL A 37 -6.30 10.51 -9.15
CA VAL A 37 -7.21 9.82 -8.22
C VAL A 37 -8.13 10.76 -7.46
N LYS A 38 -8.01 12.05 -7.66
CA LYS A 38 -8.75 13.05 -6.90
C LYS A 38 -10.25 12.78 -6.92
N ALA A 39 -10.82 12.61 -5.73
CA ALA A 39 -12.24 12.35 -5.49
C ALA A 39 -12.77 11.08 -6.18
N LYS A 40 -11.87 10.14 -6.49
CA LYS A 40 -12.25 8.87 -7.15
C LYS A 40 -12.19 7.70 -6.18
N THR A 41 -12.96 6.67 -6.49
CA THR A 41 -12.81 5.35 -5.87
C THR A 41 -11.75 4.59 -6.64
N VAL A 42 -10.74 4.10 -5.92
CA VAL A 42 -9.54 3.51 -6.51
C VAL A 42 -9.40 2.07 -6.06
N LEU A 43 -9.04 1.18 -6.99
CA LEU A 43 -8.61 -0.17 -6.69
C LEU A 43 -7.11 -0.27 -6.98
N GLU A 44 -6.32 -0.61 -5.96
CA GLU A 44 -4.89 -0.86 -6.13
C GLU A 44 -4.61 -2.34 -6.00
N LEU A 45 -3.94 -2.91 -6.99
CA LEU A 45 -3.51 -4.31 -6.97
C LEU A 45 -2.03 -4.37 -6.58
N ALA A 46 -1.67 -5.40 -5.82
CA ALA A 46 -0.30 -5.61 -5.35
C ALA A 46 0.22 -4.42 -4.51
N THR A 47 -0.60 -3.99 -3.55
CA THR A 47 -0.29 -2.81 -2.73
C THR A 47 0.95 -2.97 -1.84
N GLY A 48 1.38 -4.21 -1.57
CA GLY A 48 2.47 -4.48 -0.63
C GLY A 48 2.10 -4.02 0.77
N THR A 49 2.95 -3.21 1.38
CA THR A 49 2.69 -2.64 2.70
C THR A 49 1.85 -1.37 2.66
N GLY A 50 1.30 -1.03 1.49
CA GLY A 50 0.38 0.07 1.35
C GLY A 50 1.04 1.45 1.26
N LEU A 51 2.32 1.50 0.94
CA LEU A 51 3.07 2.76 0.94
C LEU A 51 2.45 3.81 0.01
N ILE A 52 2.14 3.42 -1.23
CA ILE A 52 1.53 4.34 -2.20
C ILE A 52 0.13 4.75 -1.76
N ALA A 53 -0.72 3.76 -1.41
CA ALA A 53 -2.09 4.02 -1.00
C ALA A 53 -2.15 4.98 0.19
N LYS A 54 -1.29 4.79 1.18
CA LYS A 54 -1.24 5.65 2.37
C LYS A 54 -0.88 7.09 2.04
N HIS A 55 -0.04 7.30 1.02
CA HIS A 55 0.37 8.65 0.62
C HIS A 55 -0.66 9.38 -0.24
N ILE A 56 -1.50 8.65 -0.97
CA ILE A 56 -2.46 9.28 -1.89
C ILE A 56 -3.90 9.27 -1.38
N VAL A 57 -4.18 8.59 -0.28
CA VAL A 57 -5.56 8.37 0.19
C VAL A 57 -6.30 9.69 0.48
N ASN A 58 -5.60 10.72 0.91
CA ASN A 58 -6.24 12.01 1.19
C ASN A 58 -6.83 12.66 -0.06
N ALA A 59 -6.27 12.38 -1.23
CA ALA A 59 -6.77 12.89 -2.50
C ALA A 59 -7.97 12.10 -3.03
N ALA A 60 -8.02 10.78 -2.76
CA ALA A 60 -9.06 9.90 -3.26
C ALA A 60 -10.34 9.98 -2.43
N ALA A 61 -11.45 9.55 -3.00
CA ALA A 61 -12.69 9.38 -2.24
C ALA A 61 -12.63 8.09 -1.41
N HIS A 62 -12.08 7.02 -1.98
CA HIS A 62 -11.92 5.72 -1.31
C HIS A 62 -10.86 4.91 -2.05
N ILE A 63 -10.10 4.12 -1.31
CA ILE A 63 -9.12 3.19 -1.89
C ILE A 63 -9.34 1.80 -1.32
N GLU A 64 -9.54 0.82 -2.21
CA GLU A 64 -9.42 -0.60 -1.90
C GLU A 64 -8.05 -1.06 -2.36
N ALA A 65 -7.20 -1.47 -1.43
CA ALA A 65 -5.83 -1.88 -1.73
C ALA A 65 -5.65 -3.35 -1.37
N THR A 66 -5.19 -4.14 -2.33
CA THR A 66 -5.10 -5.59 -2.18
C THR A 66 -3.70 -6.10 -2.43
N ASP A 67 -3.40 -7.26 -1.86
CA ASP A 67 -2.16 -7.98 -2.11
C ASP A 67 -2.37 -9.46 -1.83
N ALA A 68 -1.62 -10.30 -2.52
CA ALA A 68 -1.72 -11.75 -2.31
C ALA A 68 -1.04 -12.21 -1.03
N SER A 69 -0.19 -11.39 -0.43
CA SER A 69 0.56 -11.73 0.79
C SER A 69 -0.18 -11.28 2.04
N PRO A 70 -0.65 -12.22 2.90
CA PRO A 70 -1.25 -11.85 4.18
C PRO A 70 -0.32 -11.04 5.09
N GLU A 71 0.98 -11.32 5.06
CA GLU A 71 1.95 -10.58 5.88
C GLU A 71 2.12 -9.14 5.38
N MET A 72 2.10 -8.91 4.06
CA MET A 72 2.12 -7.55 3.52
C MET A 72 0.89 -6.78 3.96
N ILE A 73 -0.28 -7.41 3.88
CA ILE A 73 -1.54 -6.76 4.30
C ILE A 73 -1.56 -6.50 5.80
N ALA A 74 -1.07 -7.42 6.61
CA ALA A 74 -0.97 -7.21 8.05
C ALA A 74 -0.08 -6.00 8.38
N GLU A 75 1.05 -5.87 7.69
CA GLU A 75 1.93 -4.73 7.85
C GLU A 75 1.25 -3.43 7.38
N ALA A 76 0.53 -3.49 6.27
CA ALA A 76 -0.21 -2.33 5.75
C ALA A 76 -1.26 -1.84 6.74
N LYS A 77 -1.98 -2.75 7.38
CA LYS A 77 -3.04 -2.40 8.33
C LYS A 77 -2.52 -1.81 9.63
N ARG A 78 -1.29 -2.11 10.02
CA ARG A 78 -0.77 -1.82 11.36
C ARG A 78 -0.91 -0.36 11.75
N ASP A 79 -0.65 0.56 10.84
CA ASP A 79 -0.69 1.99 11.12
C ASP A 79 -1.70 2.75 10.26
N ASN A 80 -2.62 2.03 9.61
CA ASN A 80 -3.65 2.68 8.81
C ASN A 80 -4.72 3.29 9.72
N ARG A 81 -4.90 4.60 9.59
CA ARG A 81 -5.89 5.35 10.37
C ARG A 81 -6.95 6.00 9.50
N SER A 82 -6.92 5.77 8.20
CA SER A 82 -7.87 6.38 7.28
C SER A 82 -9.08 5.48 7.06
N ALA A 83 -10.27 6.00 7.28
CA ALA A 83 -11.52 5.29 6.99
C ALA A 83 -11.74 5.12 5.48
N LYS A 84 -11.04 5.89 4.66
CA LYS A 84 -11.16 5.83 3.20
C LYS A 84 -10.27 4.76 2.58
N LEU A 85 -9.38 4.17 3.36
CA LEU A 85 -8.40 3.19 2.89
C LEU A 85 -8.66 1.85 3.53
N HIS A 86 -8.94 0.85 2.70
CA HIS A 86 -9.20 -0.51 3.15
C HIS A 86 -8.21 -1.47 2.51
N PHE A 87 -7.56 -2.30 3.33
CA PHE A 87 -6.61 -3.33 2.89
C PHE A 87 -7.22 -4.71 3.01
N SER A 88 -7.03 -5.54 1.98
CA SER A 88 -7.48 -6.93 1.99
C SER A 88 -6.59 -7.82 1.13
N VAL A 89 -6.56 -9.09 1.47
CA VAL A 89 -5.83 -10.11 0.71
C VAL A 89 -6.58 -10.49 -0.56
#